data_345becc1b3486795c46e7c1ea1ec712e
#
_entry.id   345becc1b3486795c46e7c1ea1ec712e
#
_cell.length_a   1.000
_cell.length_b   1.000
_cell.length_c   1.000
_cell.angle_alpha   90.00
_cell.angle_beta   90.00
_cell.angle_gamma   90.00
#
_symmetry.space_group_name_H-M   'P 1'
#
loop_
_entity.id
_entity.type
_entity.pdbx_description
1 polymer ?
#
loop_
_entity_poly.entity_id
_entity_poly.type
_entity_poly.pdbx_seq_one_letter_code
_entity_poly.pdbx_strand_id
1 'polypeptide(L)'
;MDNFNYKNDTKIIFGKDSFSEIGKNIKIFSKKTPKILLHYEANGELIKKLGIYEKVVSSLKEFNIEFIELGGVVPNPRLSLVYEGIKICKEENITFILAVGGASVIDSAKAISLGAIDDGDVWDFFTGKRIPQDTLGIGVVLTIPGAGSEMSESSIITDENKKQKAVCDTEVNFPKFSILNPEVCYTIPDRLMAAGIVDILSHLMERYFTKSIDIDLSDSLIEATMRTVVKYGPLLMKDRKNYNYCSQIMWAATMAHNGMIACGRVADWASHRIEHEISGIYDLTHGIGMAIIFPAWMKYTKNIRPKLFEKFFKEVFNTINIDEGINKLKEFFESLGIKLKLSDYGITNEYFSLMAEKALGNSETLGRFMQLNKQDIVNILNLAK
;
A
#
# COMPACT_ATOMS: atom_id res chain seq x y z
N MET A 1 -6.89 23.60 -10.13
CA MET A 1 -7.06 22.14 -10.25
C MET A 1 -6.39 21.66 -11.52
N ASP A 2 -5.50 20.66 -11.42
CA ASP A 2 -4.83 20.10 -12.59
C ASP A 2 -5.80 19.20 -13.40
N ASN A 3 -5.52 19.00 -14.70
CA ASN A 3 -6.30 18.07 -15.50
C ASN A 3 -6.10 16.63 -15.00
N PHE A 4 -7.16 15.84 -15.00
CA PHE A 4 -7.09 14.43 -14.60
C PHE A 4 -8.09 13.56 -15.37
N ASN A 5 -7.78 12.28 -15.45
CA ASN A 5 -8.72 11.22 -15.77
C ASN A 5 -8.86 10.35 -14.52
N TYR A 6 -10.08 9.90 -14.24
CA TYR A 6 -10.33 8.98 -13.13
C TYR A 6 -11.11 7.77 -13.63
N LYS A 7 -10.57 6.60 -13.35
CA LYS A 7 -11.21 5.32 -13.59
C LYS A 7 -10.82 4.37 -12.46
N ASN A 8 -11.75 3.58 -11.98
CA ASN A 8 -11.46 2.48 -11.07
C ASN A 8 -12.46 1.35 -11.32
N ASP A 9 -11.98 0.25 -11.86
CA ASP A 9 -12.80 -0.90 -12.29
C ASP A 9 -13.04 -1.92 -11.18
N THR A 10 -12.53 -1.69 -9.96
CA THR A 10 -12.62 -2.65 -8.87
C THR A 10 -13.99 -2.62 -8.20
N LYS A 11 -14.69 -3.75 -8.21
CA LYS A 11 -15.91 -3.95 -7.41
C LYS A 11 -15.52 -4.22 -5.95
N ILE A 12 -15.92 -3.37 -5.03
CA ILE A 12 -15.74 -3.58 -3.58
C ILE A 12 -16.94 -4.35 -3.00
N ILE A 13 -16.66 -5.40 -2.24
CA ILE A 13 -17.63 -6.18 -1.49
C ILE A 13 -17.23 -6.12 -0.02
N PHE A 14 -17.94 -5.28 0.74
CA PHE A 14 -17.58 -4.91 2.10
C PHE A 14 -18.59 -5.46 3.10
N GLY A 15 -18.12 -6.04 4.20
CA GLY A 15 -18.96 -6.46 5.32
C GLY A 15 -18.67 -7.86 5.84
N LYS A 16 -19.42 -8.27 6.90
CA LYS A 16 -19.20 -9.55 7.60
C LYS A 16 -19.40 -10.77 6.71
N ASP A 17 -20.37 -10.72 5.82
CA ASP A 17 -20.76 -11.86 4.98
C ASP A 17 -20.05 -11.87 3.63
N SER A 18 -19.08 -10.96 3.42
CA SER A 18 -18.43 -10.74 2.13
C SER A 18 -17.68 -11.97 1.59
N PHE A 19 -17.20 -12.87 2.44
CA PHE A 19 -16.51 -14.10 2.00
C PHE A 19 -17.40 -15.04 1.17
N SER A 20 -18.72 -15.07 1.40
CA SER A 20 -19.66 -15.89 0.62
C SER A 20 -19.75 -15.46 -0.86
N GLU A 21 -19.37 -14.23 -1.17
CA GLU A 21 -19.44 -13.68 -2.52
C GLU A 21 -18.21 -14.02 -3.39
N ILE A 22 -17.15 -14.67 -2.84
CA ILE A 22 -15.89 -14.95 -3.54
C ILE A 22 -16.14 -15.77 -4.82
N GLY A 23 -16.68 -16.99 -4.68
CA GLY A 23 -16.86 -17.90 -5.80
C GLY A 23 -17.79 -17.35 -6.89
N LYS A 24 -18.87 -16.67 -6.48
CA LYS A 24 -19.78 -15.99 -7.38
C LYS A 24 -19.07 -14.91 -8.22
N ASN A 25 -18.23 -14.08 -7.59
CA ASN A 25 -17.54 -13.02 -8.32
C ASN A 25 -16.42 -13.57 -9.22
N ILE A 26 -15.72 -14.64 -8.82
CA ILE A 26 -14.80 -15.33 -9.74
C ILE A 26 -15.52 -15.79 -10.99
N LYS A 27 -16.70 -16.41 -10.89
CA LYS A 27 -17.50 -16.82 -12.07
C LYS A 27 -17.96 -15.65 -12.94
N ILE A 28 -18.30 -14.52 -12.34
CA ILE A 28 -18.73 -13.31 -13.07
C ILE A 28 -17.56 -12.73 -13.90
N PHE A 29 -16.37 -12.65 -13.30
CA PHE A 29 -15.22 -11.98 -13.91
C PHE A 29 -14.29 -12.91 -14.69
N SER A 30 -14.44 -14.22 -14.54
CA SER A 30 -13.64 -15.19 -15.32
C SER A 30 -14.15 -15.30 -16.75
N LYS A 31 -13.26 -15.14 -17.72
CA LYS A 31 -13.60 -15.23 -19.16
C LYS A 31 -13.90 -16.68 -19.63
N LYS A 32 -13.58 -17.69 -18.82
CA LYS A 32 -13.70 -19.13 -19.11
C LYS A 32 -14.12 -19.87 -17.84
N THR A 33 -14.36 -21.19 -17.94
CA THR A 33 -14.50 -22.03 -16.74
C THR A 33 -13.31 -21.81 -15.82
N PRO A 34 -13.52 -21.32 -14.59
CA PRO A 34 -12.42 -20.87 -13.77
C PRO A 34 -11.63 -22.06 -13.20
N LYS A 35 -10.34 -22.11 -13.54
CA LYS A 35 -9.28 -22.78 -12.76
C LYS A 35 -8.38 -21.66 -12.25
N ILE A 36 -8.21 -21.52 -10.95
CA ILE A 36 -7.59 -20.34 -10.37
C ILE A 36 -6.29 -20.65 -9.65
N LEU A 37 -5.41 -19.65 -9.57
CA LEU A 37 -4.30 -19.64 -8.63
C LEU A 37 -4.76 -19.00 -7.32
N LEU A 38 -4.74 -19.76 -6.22
CA LEU A 38 -4.95 -19.26 -4.86
C LEU A 38 -3.59 -18.84 -4.29
N HIS A 39 -3.34 -17.53 -4.20
CA HIS A 39 -2.05 -16.96 -3.83
C HIS A 39 -2.10 -16.29 -2.47
N TYR A 40 -1.12 -16.58 -1.57
CA TYR A 40 -1.14 -16.11 -0.18
C TYR A 40 0.26 -16.00 0.45
N GLU A 41 0.33 -15.43 1.66
CA GLU A 41 1.58 -15.24 2.39
C GLU A 41 2.19 -16.57 2.88
N ALA A 42 3.52 -16.63 2.92
CA ALA A 42 4.32 -17.72 3.48
C ALA A 42 3.72 -19.13 3.17
N ASN A 43 3.50 -19.94 4.18
CA ASN A 43 2.85 -21.26 4.08
C ASN A 43 1.34 -21.22 4.37
N GLY A 44 0.74 -20.03 4.46
CA GLY A 44 -0.67 -19.82 4.76
C GLY A 44 -1.06 -20.10 6.22
N GLU A 45 -0.10 -20.23 7.13
CA GLU A 45 -0.41 -20.50 8.55
C GLU A 45 -1.31 -19.42 9.15
N LEU A 46 -1.05 -18.15 8.84
CA LEU A 46 -1.84 -17.05 9.39
C LEU A 46 -3.30 -17.13 8.92
N ILE A 47 -3.54 -17.22 7.63
CA ILE A 47 -4.91 -17.27 7.08
C ILE A 47 -5.66 -18.54 7.51
N LYS A 48 -4.96 -19.67 7.70
CA LYS A 48 -5.53 -20.91 8.25
C LYS A 48 -5.87 -20.74 9.73
N LYS A 49 -4.95 -20.24 10.54
CA LYS A 49 -5.19 -19.96 11.98
C LYS A 49 -6.36 -19.00 12.21
N LEU A 50 -6.60 -18.09 11.28
CA LEU A 50 -7.69 -17.10 11.34
C LEU A 50 -9.02 -17.62 10.76
N GLY A 51 -9.07 -18.85 10.25
CA GLY A 51 -10.24 -19.41 9.59
C GLY A 51 -10.62 -18.71 8.28
N ILE A 52 -9.72 -17.90 7.72
CA ILE A 52 -9.92 -17.21 6.43
C ILE A 52 -9.80 -18.21 5.29
N TYR A 53 -8.80 -19.08 5.35
CA TYR A 53 -8.56 -20.12 4.35
C TYR A 53 -9.78 -21.02 4.16
N GLU A 54 -10.37 -21.50 5.27
CA GLU A 54 -11.55 -22.36 5.24
C GLU A 54 -12.75 -21.67 4.62
N LYS A 55 -12.97 -20.39 4.91
CA LYS A 55 -14.06 -19.59 4.33
C LYS A 55 -13.85 -19.39 2.81
N VAL A 56 -12.62 -19.10 2.39
CA VAL A 56 -12.25 -18.98 0.96
C VAL A 56 -12.49 -20.30 0.24
N VAL A 57 -11.93 -21.40 0.75
CA VAL A 57 -12.06 -22.73 0.12
C VAL A 57 -13.52 -23.21 0.11
N SER A 58 -14.28 -22.93 1.17
CA SER A 58 -15.73 -23.24 1.20
C SER A 58 -16.47 -22.53 0.07
N SER A 59 -16.22 -21.24 -0.13
CA SER A 59 -16.85 -20.50 -1.22
C SER A 59 -16.41 -21.00 -2.59
N LEU A 60 -15.13 -21.36 -2.79
CA LEU A 60 -14.66 -21.95 -4.04
C LEU A 60 -15.35 -23.29 -4.35
N LYS A 61 -15.49 -24.16 -3.34
CA LYS A 61 -16.16 -25.46 -3.48
C LYS A 61 -17.66 -25.33 -3.77
N GLU A 62 -18.36 -24.42 -3.12
CA GLU A 62 -19.78 -24.14 -3.37
C GLU A 62 -20.05 -23.79 -4.85
N PHE A 63 -19.12 -23.08 -5.47
CA PHE A 63 -19.23 -22.70 -6.88
C PHE A 63 -18.51 -23.65 -7.85
N ASN A 64 -18.00 -24.82 -7.38
CA ASN A 64 -17.25 -25.79 -8.18
C ASN A 64 -16.08 -25.14 -8.94
N ILE A 65 -15.23 -24.38 -8.23
CA ILE A 65 -14.05 -23.72 -8.79
C ILE A 65 -12.82 -24.54 -8.42
N GLU A 66 -12.09 -25.00 -9.44
CA GLU A 66 -10.80 -25.67 -9.27
C GLU A 66 -9.72 -24.65 -8.94
N PHE A 67 -8.79 -25.00 -8.05
CA PHE A 67 -7.69 -24.13 -7.69
C PHE A 67 -6.38 -24.88 -7.45
N ILE A 68 -5.29 -24.19 -7.73
CA ILE A 68 -3.92 -24.56 -7.35
C ILE A 68 -3.41 -23.53 -6.36
N GLU A 69 -2.65 -23.95 -5.39
CA GLU A 69 -2.13 -23.07 -4.34
C GLU A 69 -0.69 -22.66 -4.63
N LEU A 70 -0.39 -21.38 -4.40
CA LEU A 70 0.95 -20.83 -4.36
C LEU A 70 1.08 -19.93 -3.14
N GLY A 71 1.70 -20.43 -2.08
CA GLY A 71 2.13 -19.64 -0.92
C GLY A 71 3.48 -18.97 -1.19
N GLY A 72 4.16 -18.57 -0.13
CA GLY A 72 5.56 -18.11 -0.19
C GLY A 72 5.75 -16.61 -0.21
N VAL A 73 4.67 -15.80 -0.27
CA VAL A 73 4.83 -14.34 -0.25
C VAL A 73 5.35 -13.86 1.10
N VAL A 74 6.39 -13.06 1.04
CA VAL A 74 6.99 -12.37 2.19
C VAL A 74 6.81 -10.85 2.04
N PRO A 75 6.97 -10.04 3.09
CA PRO A 75 7.09 -8.59 2.95
C PRO A 75 8.13 -8.22 1.89
N ASN A 76 7.87 -7.14 1.11
CA ASN A 76 8.65 -6.81 -0.08
C ASN A 76 8.68 -7.98 -1.09
N PRO A 77 7.57 -8.26 -1.80
CA PRO A 77 7.39 -9.49 -2.56
C PRO A 77 8.50 -9.70 -3.61
N ARG A 78 8.94 -10.94 -3.75
CA ARG A 78 10.14 -11.30 -4.49
C ARG A 78 9.83 -11.66 -5.95
N LEU A 79 10.71 -11.21 -6.85
CA LEU A 79 10.60 -11.48 -8.29
C LEU A 79 10.71 -12.99 -8.60
N SER A 80 11.52 -13.74 -7.85
CA SER A 80 11.64 -15.19 -8.02
C SER A 80 10.30 -15.93 -7.85
N LEU A 81 9.50 -15.55 -6.82
CA LEU A 81 8.18 -16.13 -6.61
C LEU A 81 7.18 -15.71 -7.71
N VAL A 82 7.32 -14.51 -8.26
CA VAL A 82 6.52 -14.06 -9.41
C VAL A 82 6.79 -14.95 -10.63
N TYR A 83 8.05 -15.28 -10.94
CA TYR A 83 8.38 -16.19 -12.02
C TYR A 83 7.83 -17.60 -11.81
N GLU A 84 7.87 -18.12 -10.59
CA GLU A 84 7.24 -19.40 -10.24
C GLU A 84 5.73 -19.36 -10.49
N GLY A 85 5.05 -18.32 -10.03
CA GLY A 85 3.60 -18.15 -10.26
C GLY A 85 3.24 -18.04 -11.74
N ILE A 86 4.03 -17.32 -12.55
CA ILE A 86 3.86 -17.24 -14.00
C ILE A 86 3.96 -18.62 -14.65
N LYS A 87 4.97 -19.39 -14.26
CA LYS A 87 5.17 -20.75 -14.76
C LYS A 87 3.96 -21.62 -14.45
N ILE A 88 3.50 -21.65 -13.19
CA ILE A 88 2.30 -22.39 -12.78
C ILE A 88 1.09 -21.95 -13.60
N CYS A 89 0.88 -20.66 -13.76
CA CYS A 89 -0.27 -20.15 -14.51
C CYS A 89 -0.28 -20.65 -15.97
N LYS A 90 0.87 -20.69 -16.62
CA LYS A 90 1.01 -21.15 -18.02
C LYS A 90 0.85 -22.68 -18.13
N GLU A 91 1.52 -23.45 -17.27
CA GLU A 91 1.49 -24.92 -17.30
C GLU A 91 0.10 -25.48 -16.96
N GLU A 92 -0.58 -24.87 -16.00
CA GLU A 92 -1.86 -25.34 -15.47
C GLU A 92 -3.08 -24.66 -16.12
N ASN A 93 -2.85 -23.78 -17.11
CA ASN A 93 -3.90 -23.04 -17.80
C ASN A 93 -4.80 -22.25 -16.84
N ILE A 94 -4.20 -21.58 -15.86
CA ILE A 94 -4.91 -20.73 -14.91
C ILE A 94 -5.59 -19.57 -15.65
N THR A 95 -6.85 -19.30 -15.28
CA THR A 95 -7.68 -18.28 -15.93
C THR A 95 -7.96 -17.07 -15.03
N PHE A 96 -7.67 -17.18 -13.73
CA PHE A 96 -7.93 -16.14 -12.73
C PHE A 96 -7.02 -16.32 -11.54
N ILE A 97 -6.66 -15.23 -10.84
CA ILE A 97 -5.85 -15.28 -9.62
C ILE A 97 -6.67 -14.74 -8.46
N LEU A 98 -6.72 -15.48 -7.35
CA LEU A 98 -7.29 -15.01 -6.10
C LEU A 98 -6.16 -14.75 -5.09
N ALA A 99 -5.89 -13.47 -4.82
CA ALA A 99 -4.93 -13.02 -3.82
C ALA A 99 -5.59 -12.99 -2.44
N VAL A 100 -5.09 -13.76 -1.48
CA VAL A 100 -5.59 -13.77 -0.09
C VAL A 100 -4.47 -13.28 0.82
N GLY A 101 -4.48 -11.98 1.13
CA GLY A 101 -3.39 -11.38 1.89
C GLY A 101 -3.45 -9.86 1.98
N GLY A 102 -2.34 -9.27 2.44
CA GLY A 102 -2.09 -7.83 2.40
C GLY A 102 -1.46 -7.40 1.07
N ALA A 103 -0.98 -6.15 1.01
CA ALA A 103 -0.41 -5.55 -0.20
C ALA A 103 0.64 -6.40 -0.90
N SER A 104 1.59 -7.01 -0.17
CA SER A 104 2.63 -7.85 -0.77
C SER A 104 2.06 -9.03 -1.58
N VAL A 105 1.00 -9.67 -1.08
CA VAL A 105 0.32 -10.76 -1.80
C VAL A 105 -0.40 -10.24 -3.03
N ILE A 106 -1.08 -9.10 -2.90
CA ILE A 106 -1.81 -8.47 -3.99
C ILE A 106 -0.85 -8.04 -5.10
N ASP A 107 0.25 -7.40 -4.75
CA ASP A 107 1.27 -6.93 -5.69
C ASP A 107 1.94 -8.09 -6.44
N SER A 108 2.27 -9.18 -5.71
CA SER A 108 2.77 -10.42 -6.31
C SER A 108 1.75 -11.03 -7.30
N ALA A 109 0.47 -11.10 -6.90
CA ALA A 109 -0.60 -11.60 -7.77
C ALA A 109 -0.78 -10.75 -9.04
N LYS A 110 -0.70 -9.42 -8.93
CA LYS A 110 -0.71 -8.50 -10.07
C LYS A 110 0.44 -8.77 -11.02
N ALA A 111 1.66 -8.88 -10.51
CA ALA A 111 2.83 -9.18 -11.32
C ALA A 111 2.73 -10.54 -12.02
N ILE A 112 2.28 -11.59 -11.29
CA ILE A 112 2.02 -12.92 -11.87
C ILE A 112 1.00 -12.81 -13.00
N SER A 113 -0.08 -12.06 -12.79
CA SER A 113 -1.16 -11.96 -13.76
C SER A 113 -0.74 -11.27 -15.06
N LEU A 114 0.16 -10.30 -15.00
CA LEU A 114 0.75 -9.65 -16.17
C LEU A 114 1.65 -10.63 -16.95
N GLY A 115 2.57 -11.31 -16.25
CA GLY A 115 3.51 -12.22 -16.89
C GLY A 115 2.88 -13.53 -17.39
N ALA A 116 1.75 -13.95 -16.82
CA ALA A 116 1.09 -15.19 -17.20
C ALA A 116 0.52 -15.18 -18.62
N ILE A 117 0.19 -14.02 -19.16
CA ILE A 117 -0.36 -13.84 -20.51
C ILE A 117 0.63 -13.21 -21.48
N ASP A 118 1.83 -12.90 -21.02
CA ASP A 118 2.90 -12.26 -21.81
C ASP A 118 4.07 -13.24 -22.02
N ASP A 119 4.71 -13.18 -23.19
CA ASP A 119 5.84 -14.08 -23.52
C ASP A 119 7.20 -13.49 -23.16
N GLY A 120 7.26 -12.22 -22.78
CA GLY A 120 8.49 -11.55 -22.39
C GLY A 120 8.77 -11.61 -20.89
N ASP A 121 9.84 -10.98 -20.46
CA ASP A 121 10.18 -10.85 -19.06
C ASP A 121 9.23 -9.86 -18.36
N VAL A 122 8.54 -10.31 -17.31
CA VAL A 122 7.65 -9.47 -16.50
C VAL A 122 8.38 -8.30 -15.85
N TRP A 123 9.68 -8.45 -15.53
CA TRP A 123 10.48 -7.38 -14.95
C TRP A 123 10.65 -6.16 -15.88
N ASP A 124 10.51 -6.36 -17.20
CA ASP A 124 10.54 -5.26 -18.16
C ASP A 124 9.39 -4.26 -17.96
N PHE A 125 8.25 -4.70 -17.42
CA PHE A 125 7.16 -3.81 -17.02
C PHE A 125 7.53 -2.93 -15.83
N PHE A 126 8.27 -3.47 -14.87
CA PHE A 126 8.72 -2.75 -13.67
C PHE A 126 9.89 -1.80 -13.93
N THR A 127 10.66 -2.05 -15.01
CA THR A 127 11.75 -1.16 -15.42
C THR A 127 11.35 -0.16 -16.49
N GLY A 128 10.08 -0.16 -16.91
CA GLY A 128 9.57 0.76 -17.94
C GLY A 128 10.03 0.46 -19.36
N LYS A 129 10.66 -0.68 -19.61
CA LYS A 129 11.07 -1.08 -20.96
C LYS A 129 9.89 -1.50 -21.84
N ARG A 130 8.82 -2.02 -21.23
CA ARG A 130 7.58 -2.41 -21.90
C ARG A 130 6.38 -1.96 -21.09
N ILE A 131 5.22 -1.80 -21.73
CA ILE A 131 3.95 -1.41 -21.12
C ILE A 131 2.99 -2.59 -21.22
N PRO A 132 2.43 -3.08 -20.10
CA PRO A 132 1.46 -4.17 -20.12
C PRO A 132 0.16 -3.72 -20.79
N GLN A 133 -0.45 -4.61 -21.59
CA GLN A 133 -1.66 -4.31 -22.35
C GLN A 133 -2.90 -5.07 -21.84
N ASP A 134 -2.72 -6.19 -21.17
CA ASP A 134 -3.80 -7.03 -20.61
C ASP A 134 -3.26 -7.80 -19.40
N THR A 135 -4.15 -8.53 -18.70
CA THR A 135 -3.86 -9.29 -17.49
C THR A 135 -4.83 -10.47 -17.35
N LEU A 136 -4.45 -11.52 -16.60
CA LEU A 136 -5.44 -12.43 -16.05
C LEU A 136 -6.34 -11.66 -15.07
N GLY A 137 -7.59 -12.07 -14.90
CA GLY A 137 -8.44 -11.48 -13.88
C GLY A 137 -7.88 -11.70 -12.47
N ILE A 138 -7.94 -10.68 -11.62
CA ILE A 138 -7.50 -10.75 -10.21
C ILE A 138 -8.69 -10.48 -9.30
N GLY A 139 -8.91 -11.34 -8.32
CA GLY A 139 -9.76 -11.08 -7.16
C GLY A 139 -8.90 -10.95 -5.91
N VAL A 140 -9.34 -10.17 -4.96
CA VAL A 140 -8.63 -9.95 -3.70
C VAL A 140 -9.50 -10.33 -2.51
N VAL A 141 -8.91 -10.99 -1.52
CA VAL A 141 -9.43 -11.10 -0.15
C VAL A 141 -8.43 -10.39 0.76
N LEU A 142 -8.78 -9.17 1.16
CA LEU A 142 -7.88 -8.33 1.95
C LEU A 142 -7.79 -8.85 3.39
N THR A 143 -6.56 -9.05 3.89
CA THR A 143 -6.32 -9.50 5.27
C THR A 143 -5.72 -8.41 6.16
N ILE A 144 -5.09 -7.38 5.59
CA ILE A 144 -4.46 -6.28 6.34
C ILE A 144 -4.76 -4.96 5.61
N PRO A 145 -5.55 -4.04 6.20
CA PRO A 145 -5.73 -2.70 5.65
C PRO A 145 -4.46 -1.85 5.82
N GLY A 146 -4.09 -1.08 4.81
CA GLY A 146 -2.91 -0.20 4.81
C GLY A 146 -2.68 0.43 3.46
N ALA A 147 -1.92 -0.24 2.61
CA ALA A 147 -1.43 0.28 1.33
C ALA A 147 -2.50 0.54 0.24
N GLY A 148 -3.73 0.00 0.37
CA GLY A 148 -4.79 0.21 -0.62
C GLY A 148 -4.60 -0.53 -1.96
N SER A 149 -3.70 -1.53 -2.02
CA SER A 149 -3.43 -2.28 -3.25
C SER A 149 -4.65 -3.02 -3.80
N GLU A 150 -5.63 -3.31 -2.94
CA GLU A 150 -6.90 -3.97 -3.30
C GLU A 150 -7.80 -3.13 -4.23
N MET A 151 -7.52 -1.85 -4.39
CA MET A 151 -8.26 -0.94 -5.26
C MET A 151 -7.35 0.04 -6.00
N SER A 152 -6.10 -0.33 -6.26
CA SER A 152 -5.13 0.49 -6.99
C SER A 152 -4.59 -0.23 -8.21
N GLU A 153 -4.02 0.54 -9.14
CA GLU A 153 -3.33 0.08 -10.34
C GLU A 153 -1.87 -0.32 -10.08
N SER A 154 -1.33 0.01 -8.90
CA SER A 154 0.08 -0.17 -8.57
C SER A 154 0.41 -1.61 -8.17
N SER A 155 1.60 -2.06 -8.56
CA SER A 155 2.24 -3.28 -8.08
C SER A 155 3.72 -3.00 -7.81
N ILE A 156 4.23 -3.43 -6.66
CA ILE A 156 5.62 -3.19 -6.24
C ILE A 156 6.31 -4.53 -6.01
N ILE A 157 7.39 -4.79 -6.76
CA ILE A 157 8.15 -6.05 -6.68
C ILE A 157 9.62 -5.76 -6.39
N THR A 158 10.26 -6.68 -5.69
CA THR A 158 11.69 -6.62 -5.37
C THR A 158 12.46 -7.68 -6.16
N ASP A 159 13.40 -7.24 -7.00
CA ASP A 159 14.45 -8.10 -7.53
C ASP A 159 15.50 -8.30 -6.42
N GLU A 160 15.44 -9.45 -5.77
CA GLU A 160 16.29 -9.79 -4.64
C GLU A 160 17.76 -9.93 -5.04
N ASN A 161 18.05 -10.30 -6.29
CA ASN A 161 19.42 -10.44 -6.79
C ASN A 161 20.09 -9.09 -7.00
N LYS A 162 19.33 -8.09 -7.51
CA LYS A 162 19.83 -6.73 -7.73
C LYS A 162 19.57 -5.81 -6.53
N LYS A 163 18.86 -6.29 -5.51
CA LYS A 163 18.40 -5.49 -4.36
C LYS A 163 17.68 -4.21 -4.85
N GLN A 164 16.82 -4.38 -5.86
CA GLN A 164 16.09 -3.31 -6.49
C GLN A 164 14.59 -3.49 -6.28
N LYS A 165 13.93 -2.48 -5.71
CA LYS A 165 12.48 -2.40 -5.58
C LYS A 165 11.96 -1.49 -6.70
N ALA A 166 10.95 -1.96 -7.44
CA ALA A 166 10.40 -1.23 -8.59
C ALA A 166 8.87 -1.31 -8.61
N VAL A 167 8.26 -0.31 -9.25
CA VAL A 167 6.81 -0.13 -9.35
C VAL A 167 6.37 -0.31 -10.80
N CYS A 168 5.26 -0.99 -10.98
CA CYS A 168 4.52 -1.02 -12.25
C CYS A 168 3.11 -0.47 -12.02
N ASP A 169 2.86 0.74 -12.50
CA ASP A 169 1.55 1.40 -12.47
C ASP A 169 0.88 1.24 -13.83
N THR A 170 -0.27 0.56 -13.85
CA THR A 170 -1.02 0.31 -15.09
C THR A 170 -2.49 0.01 -14.80
N GLU A 171 -3.41 0.60 -15.58
CA GLU A 171 -4.85 0.40 -15.40
C GLU A 171 -5.29 -1.06 -15.50
N VAL A 172 -4.54 -1.92 -16.20
CA VAL A 172 -4.88 -3.34 -16.30
C VAL A 172 -4.70 -4.10 -14.99
N ASN A 173 -3.93 -3.55 -14.03
CA ASN A 173 -3.69 -4.12 -12.70
C ASN A 173 -4.86 -3.95 -11.72
N PHE A 174 -5.87 -3.14 -12.01
CA PHE A 174 -7.02 -3.03 -11.11
C PHE A 174 -7.65 -4.40 -10.86
N PRO A 175 -7.75 -4.85 -9.59
CA PRO A 175 -8.50 -6.07 -9.27
C PRO A 175 -9.94 -5.99 -9.79
N LYS A 176 -10.50 -7.09 -10.27
CA LYS A 176 -11.89 -7.15 -10.75
C LYS A 176 -12.87 -7.03 -9.59
N PHE A 177 -12.51 -7.58 -8.44
CA PHE A 177 -13.24 -7.40 -7.21
C PHE A 177 -12.31 -7.52 -5.99
N SER A 178 -12.74 -6.93 -4.88
CA SER A 178 -12.03 -7.05 -3.59
C SER A 178 -13.02 -7.28 -2.47
N ILE A 179 -12.75 -8.33 -1.68
CA ILE A 179 -13.49 -8.72 -0.49
C ILE A 179 -12.86 -8.04 0.71
N LEU A 180 -13.61 -7.21 1.39
CA LEU A 180 -13.21 -6.46 2.56
C LEU A 180 -14.09 -6.84 3.76
N ASN A 181 -13.61 -7.74 4.61
CA ASN A 181 -14.28 -8.07 5.87
C ASN A 181 -13.54 -7.43 7.05
N PRO A 182 -14.11 -6.42 7.72
CA PRO A 182 -13.47 -5.76 8.86
C PRO A 182 -13.07 -6.69 10.01
N GLU A 183 -13.69 -7.87 10.14
CA GLU A 183 -13.37 -8.83 11.18
C GLU A 183 -11.95 -9.40 11.07
N VAL A 184 -11.32 -9.34 9.89
CA VAL A 184 -9.91 -9.74 9.73
C VAL A 184 -8.99 -8.90 10.61
N CYS A 185 -9.37 -7.64 10.90
CA CYS A 185 -8.61 -6.75 11.78
C CYS A 185 -8.48 -7.26 13.21
N TYR A 186 -9.38 -8.13 13.69
CA TYR A 186 -9.37 -8.61 15.09
C TYR A 186 -8.10 -9.33 15.50
N THR A 187 -7.40 -9.90 14.56
CA THR A 187 -6.29 -10.83 14.78
C THR A 187 -4.97 -10.39 14.17
N ILE A 188 -4.94 -9.26 13.48
CA ILE A 188 -3.70 -8.67 12.96
C ILE A 188 -2.79 -8.32 14.15
N PRO A 189 -1.50 -8.72 14.16
CA PRO A 189 -0.56 -8.29 15.19
C PRO A 189 -0.51 -6.77 15.34
N ASP A 190 -0.43 -6.26 16.56
CA ASP A 190 -0.49 -4.83 16.84
C ASP A 190 0.53 -4.03 16.06
N ARG A 191 1.76 -4.53 15.93
CA ARG A 191 2.81 -3.89 15.12
C ARG A 191 2.42 -3.69 13.67
N LEU A 192 1.76 -4.69 13.05
CA LEU A 192 1.34 -4.62 11.65
C LEU A 192 0.13 -3.71 11.48
N MET A 193 -0.80 -3.72 12.44
CA MET A 193 -1.94 -2.79 12.41
C MET A 193 -1.48 -1.34 12.58
N ALA A 194 -0.61 -1.07 13.53
CA ALA A 194 -0.03 0.25 13.72
C ALA A 194 0.67 0.75 12.45
N ALA A 195 1.50 -0.11 11.83
CA ALA A 195 2.15 0.19 10.56
C ALA A 195 1.15 0.48 9.44
N GLY A 196 0.07 -0.32 9.33
CA GLY A 196 -0.99 -0.09 8.36
C GLY A 196 -1.71 1.25 8.56
N ILE A 197 -2.02 1.62 9.81
CA ILE A 197 -2.66 2.92 10.13
C ILE A 197 -1.76 4.09 9.73
N VAL A 198 -0.45 4.00 9.98
CA VAL A 198 0.52 5.02 9.54
C VAL A 198 0.59 5.08 8.03
N ASP A 199 0.63 3.95 7.35
CA ASP A 199 0.72 3.87 5.90
C ASP A 199 -0.50 4.54 5.22
N ILE A 200 -1.71 4.31 5.74
CA ILE A 200 -2.92 5.03 5.30
C ILE A 200 -2.73 6.54 5.39
N LEU A 201 -2.28 7.03 6.55
CA LEU A 201 -2.09 8.47 6.75
C LEU A 201 -0.98 9.02 5.86
N SER A 202 0.08 8.23 5.63
CA SER A 202 1.19 8.60 4.75
C SER A 202 0.75 8.76 3.30
N HIS A 203 -0.05 7.85 2.78
CA HIS A 203 -0.63 7.95 1.43
C HIS A 203 -1.51 9.20 1.26
N LEU A 204 -2.27 9.54 2.30
CA LEU A 204 -3.08 10.78 2.31
C LEU A 204 -2.19 12.02 2.31
N MET A 205 -1.14 12.03 3.13
CA MET A 205 -0.20 13.15 3.24
C MET A 205 0.63 13.35 1.97
N GLU A 206 1.09 12.28 1.29
CA GLU A 206 1.79 12.40 0.00
C GLU A 206 0.94 13.11 -1.06
N ARG A 207 -0.37 12.91 -1.01
CA ARG A 207 -1.29 13.58 -1.92
C ARG A 207 -1.64 14.98 -1.47
N TYR A 208 -1.73 15.21 -0.15
CA TYR A 208 -2.11 16.51 0.41
C TYR A 208 -1.02 17.57 0.19
N PHE A 209 0.24 17.24 0.44
CA PHE A 209 1.37 18.14 0.24
C PHE A 209 1.75 18.22 -1.24
N THR A 210 1.09 19.14 -1.94
CA THR A 210 1.21 19.34 -3.39
C THR A 210 1.47 20.81 -3.74
N LYS A 211 1.93 21.08 -4.96
CA LYS A 211 1.97 22.43 -5.55
C LYS A 211 0.68 22.81 -6.26
N SER A 212 -0.20 21.87 -6.51
CA SER A 212 -1.51 22.14 -7.13
C SER A 212 -2.34 23.10 -6.27
N ILE A 213 -3.18 23.89 -6.92
CA ILE A 213 -4.04 24.90 -6.31
C ILE A 213 -5.49 24.70 -6.76
N ASP A 214 -6.44 25.35 -6.07
CA ASP A 214 -7.87 25.32 -6.38
C ASP A 214 -8.44 23.86 -6.39
N ILE A 215 -8.12 23.07 -5.36
CA ILE A 215 -8.45 21.66 -5.20
C ILE A 215 -9.23 21.37 -3.91
N ASP A 216 -10.08 22.32 -3.51
CA ASP A 216 -10.76 22.31 -2.20
C ASP A 216 -11.59 21.05 -1.95
N LEU A 217 -12.28 20.52 -2.97
CA LEU A 217 -13.05 19.28 -2.82
C LEU A 217 -12.14 18.10 -2.49
N SER A 218 -11.06 17.93 -3.27
CA SER A 218 -10.10 16.85 -3.05
C SER A 218 -9.36 17.01 -1.71
N ASP A 219 -9.03 18.24 -1.30
CA ASP A 219 -8.47 18.54 0.03
C ASP A 219 -9.45 18.12 1.13
N SER A 220 -10.72 18.51 1.04
CA SER A 220 -11.75 18.19 2.03
C SER A 220 -11.95 16.68 2.19
N LEU A 221 -11.91 15.91 1.10
CA LEU A 221 -12.00 14.45 1.12
C LEU A 221 -10.79 13.82 1.82
N ILE A 222 -9.57 14.30 1.52
CA ILE A 222 -8.35 13.86 2.20
C ILE A 222 -8.40 14.21 3.68
N GLU A 223 -8.74 15.44 4.04
CA GLU A 223 -8.83 15.93 5.42
C GLU A 223 -9.86 15.13 6.24
N ALA A 224 -11.03 14.84 5.67
CA ALA A 224 -12.05 14.01 6.31
C ALA A 224 -11.55 12.57 6.55
N THR A 225 -10.84 12.00 5.58
CA THR A 225 -10.26 10.65 5.70
C THR A 225 -9.16 10.65 6.76
N MET A 226 -8.25 11.65 6.77
CA MET A 226 -7.20 11.77 7.80
C MET A 226 -7.78 11.93 9.20
N ARG A 227 -8.81 12.78 9.39
CA ARG A 227 -9.50 12.91 10.69
C ARG A 227 -10.09 11.58 11.15
N THR A 228 -10.63 10.79 10.23
CA THR A 228 -11.15 9.44 10.53
C THR A 228 -10.04 8.52 11.02
N VAL A 229 -8.88 8.50 10.34
CA VAL A 229 -7.72 7.70 10.73
C VAL A 229 -7.17 8.12 12.09
N VAL A 230 -6.99 9.42 12.31
CA VAL A 230 -6.49 9.98 13.58
C VAL A 230 -7.44 9.68 14.75
N LYS A 231 -8.75 9.70 14.51
CA LYS A 231 -9.77 9.37 15.52
C LYS A 231 -9.81 7.88 15.84
N TYR A 232 -9.94 7.05 14.80
CA TYR A 232 -10.21 5.62 14.98
C TYR A 232 -8.97 4.74 15.12
N GLY A 233 -7.80 5.19 14.68
CA GLY A 233 -6.54 4.46 14.83
C GLY A 233 -6.24 4.07 16.27
N PRO A 234 -6.11 5.04 17.21
CA PRO A 234 -5.85 4.75 18.62
C PRO A 234 -7.00 3.97 19.30
N LEU A 235 -8.26 4.19 18.88
CA LEU A 235 -9.41 3.44 19.41
C LEU A 235 -9.33 1.96 18.97
N LEU A 236 -8.97 1.71 17.71
CA LEU A 236 -8.78 0.36 17.19
C LEU A 236 -7.62 -0.35 17.90
N MET A 237 -6.52 0.33 18.19
CA MET A 237 -5.39 -0.26 18.94
C MET A 237 -5.78 -0.67 20.36
N LYS A 238 -6.74 0.03 20.99
CA LYS A 238 -7.26 -0.29 22.34
C LYS A 238 -8.33 -1.38 22.32
N ASP A 239 -9.17 -1.42 21.32
CA ASP A 239 -10.27 -2.39 21.18
C ASP A 239 -10.27 -3.00 19.76
N ARG A 240 -9.46 -4.05 19.58
CA ARG A 240 -9.22 -4.76 18.34
C ARG A 240 -10.45 -5.48 17.79
N LYS A 241 -11.45 -5.78 18.64
CA LYS A 241 -12.64 -6.51 18.26
C LYS A 241 -13.84 -5.62 17.97
N ASN A 242 -13.67 -4.32 17.99
CA ASN A 242 -14.71 -3.37 17.65
C ASN A 242 -14.90 -3.29 16.14
N TYR A 243 -15.98 -3.88 15.64
CA TYR A 243 -16.28 -3.91 14.21
C TYR A 243 -16.32 -2.51 13.57
N ASN A 244 -16.92 -1.53 14.28
CA ASN A 244 -17.00 -0.16 13.75
C ASN A 244 -15.61 0.46 13.56
N TYR A 245 -14.70 0.30 14.53
CA TYR A 245 -13.34 0.85 14.42
C TYR A 245 -12.56 0.18 13.28
N CYS A 246 -12.67 -1.16 13.15
CA CYS A 246 -12.11 -1.91 12.04
C CYS A 246 -12.66 -1.44 10.68
N SER A 247 -13.98 -1.23 10.60
CA SER A 247 -14.65 -0.79 9.38
C SER A 247 -14.17 0.60 8.92
N GLN A 248 -14.04 1.54 9.85
CA GLN A 248 -13.58 2.88 9.54
C GLN A 248 -12.14 2.89 9.03
N ILE A 249 -11.24 2.15 9.68
CA ILE A 249 -9.83 2.06 9.26
C ILE A 249 -9.70 1.30 7.94
N MET A 250 -10.41 0.18 7.76
CA MET A 250 -10.36 -0.58 6.51
C MET A 250 -10.85 0.24 5.31
N TRP A 251 -11.97 0.96 5.47
CA TRP A 251 -12.47 1.80 4.38
C TRP A 251 -11.56 3.00 4.10
N ALA A 252 -11.00 3.62 5.15
CA ALA A 252 -10.04 4.71 4.98
C ALA A 252 -8.77 4.26 4.24
N ALA A 253 -8.30 3.01 4.46
CA ALA A 253 -7.17 2.44 3.73
C ALA A 253 -7.44 2.37 2.23
N THR A 254 -8.58 1.82 1.84
CA THR A 254 -8.99 1.74 0.44
C THR A 254 -9.14 3.14 -0.19
N MET A 255 -9.76 4.08 0.53
CA MET A 255 -9.94 5.46 0.05
C MET A 255 -8.61 6.21 -0.13
N ALA A 256 -7.62 5.92 0.71
CA ALA A 256 -6.32 6.59 0.68
C ALA A 256 -5.54 6.32 -0.62
N HIS A 257 -5.78 5.20 -1.32
CA HIS A 257 -4.99 4.82 -2.50
C HIS A 257 -5.82 4.39 -3.73
N ASN A 258 -7.12 4.64 -3.76
CA ASN A 258 -7.97 4.26 -4.90
C ASN A 258 -7.96 5.25 -6.08
N GLY A 259 -7.11 6.27 -6.04
CA GLY A 259 -7.01 7.30 -7.07
C GLY A 259 -8.01 8.46 -6.95
N MET A 260 -9.19 8.27 -6.34
CA MET A 260 -10.26 9.28 -6.30
C MET A 260 -9.82 10.58 -5.63
N ILE A 261 -9.17 10.48 -4.47
CA ILE A 261 -8.72 11.67 -3.72
C ILE A 261 -7.44 12.30 -4.30
N ALA A 262 -6.82 11.67 -5.29
CA ALA A 262 -5.68 12.21 -6.03
C ALA A 262 -6.11 13.06 -7.24
N CYS A 263 -7.41 13.11 -7.56
CA CYS A 263 -7.92 13.87 -8.70
C CYS A 263 -7.59 15.35 -8.59
N GLY A 264 -7.08 15.92 -9.70
CA GLY A 264 -6.77 17.34 -9.83
C GLY A 264 -5.50 17.81 -9.11
N ARG A 265 -4.61 16.88 -8.72
CA ARG A 265 -3.36 17.20 -8.03
C ARG A 265 -2.19 16.30 -8.45
N VAL A 266 -0.99 16.75 -8.16
CA VAL A 266 0.24 15.98 -8.33
C VAL A 266 0.80 15.63 -6.96
N ALA A 267 0.82 14.35 -6.61
CA ALA A 267 1.37 13.84 -5.35
C ALA A 267 2.90 13.96 -5.29
N ASP A 268 3.49 14.06 -4.08
CA ASP A 268 4.94 14.27 -3.90
C ASP A 268 5.75 12.98 -4.01
N TRP A 269 5.45 11.98 -3.21
CA TRP A 269 6.10 10.67 -3.14
C TRP A 269 7.58 10.69 -2.68
N ALA A 270 8.09 11.82 -2.20
CA ALA A 270 9.46 11.93 -1.74
C ALA A 270 9.71 11.09 -0.48
N SER A 271 8.80 11.17 0.49
CA SER A 271 8.94 10.43 1.76
C SER A 271 8.91 8.92 1.56
N HIS A 272 8.02 8.41 0.70
CA HIS A 272 7.96 6.97 0.34
C HIS A 272 9.25 6.50 -0.34
N ARG A 273 9.78 7.28 -1.30
CA ARG A 273 11.01 6.92 -2.00
C ARG A 273 12.22 6.87 -1.06
N ILE A 274 12.31 7.79 -0.09
CA ILE A 274 13.36 7.77 0.95
C ILE A 274 13.18 6.54 1.85
N GLU A 275 11.94 6.24 2.25
CA GLU A 275 11.63 5.10 3.11
C GLU A 275 11.90 3.76 2.42
N HIS A 276 11.63 3.63 1.14
CA HIS A 276 11.90 2.40 0.37
C HIS A 276 13.37 1.97 0.47
N GLU A 277 14.30 2.92 0.57
CA GLU A 277 15.73 2.60 0.71
C GLU A 277 16.06 2.13 2.12
N ILE A 278 15.35 2.64 3.15
CA ILE A 278 15.48 2.14 4.53
C ILE A 278 14.97 0.70 4.61
N SER A 279 13.76 0.45 4.11
CA SER A 279 13.19 -0.90 4.07
C SER A 279 14.04 -1.86 3.23
N GLY A 280 14.61 -1.39 2.12
CA GLY A 280 15.44 -2.20 1.24
C GLY A 280 16.76 -2.64 1.85
N ILE A 281 17.35 -1.85 2.78
CA ILE A 281 18.63 -2.14 3.43
C ILE A 281 18.45 -2.85 4.77
N TYR A 282 17.46 -2.42 5.57
CA TYR A 282 17.29 -2.87 6.95
C TYR A 282 16.05 -3.76 7.19
N ASP A 283 15.27 -4.03 6.15
CA ASP A 283 14.00 -4.79 6.21
C ASP A 283 13.04 -4.23 7.27
N LEU A 284 13.06 -2.88 7.45
CA LEU A 284 12.15 -2.20 8.35
C LEU A 284 10.72 -2.28 7.78
N THR A 285 9.73 -2.51 8.64
CA THR A 285 8.32 -2.50 8.23
C THR A 285 7.94 -1.13 7.67
N HIS A 286 7.43 -1.06 6.43
CA HIS A 286 7.20 0.16 5.66
C HIS A 286 6.48 1.27 6.43
N GLY A 287 5.30 1.00 7.00
CA GLY A 287 4.57 2.03 7.77
C GLY A 287 5.34 2.54 9.00
N ILE A 288 6.23 1.72 9.61
CA ILE A 288 7.11 2.19 10.69
C ILE A 288 8.13 3.18 10.15
N GLY A 289 8.76 2.86 9.01
CA GLY A 289 9.68 3.77 8.33
C GLY A 289 9.00 5.09 7.96
N MET A 290 7.76 5.04 7.48
CA MET A 290 6.96 6.24 7.16
C MET A 290 6.68 7.09 8.40
N ALA A 291 6.37 6.47 9.57
CA ALA A 291 6.17 7.20 10.82
C ALA A 291 7.40 8.01 11.23
N ILE A 292 8.59 7.55 10.89
CA ILE A 292 9.85 8.18 11.19
C ILE A 292 10.19 9.28 10.17
N ILE A 293 10.08 8.95 8.88
CA ILE A 293 10.53 9.83 7.79
C ILE A 293 9.58 11.01 7.58
N PHE A 294 8.26 10.81 7.66
CA PHE A 294 7.31 11.87 7.31
C PHE A 294 7.43 13.10 8.22
N PRO A 295 7.50 13.00 9.56
CA PRO A 295 7.74 14.16 10.43
C PRO A 295 9.07 14.86 10.16
N ALA A 296 10.13 14.11 9.82
CA ALA A 296 11.43 14.67 9.47
C ALA A 296 11.37 15.45 8.15
N TRP A 297 10.70 14.90 7.13
CA TRP A 297 10.42 15.56 5.86
C TRP A 297 9.59 16.83 6.08
N MET A 298 8.53 16.79 6.88
CA MET A 298 7.72 17.97 7.22
C MET A 298 8.58 19.07 7.86
N LYS A 299 9.42 18.71 8.84
CA LYS A 299 10.31 19.65 9.50
C LYS A 299 11.28 20.31 8.51
N TYR A 300 11.75 19.56 7.52
CA TYR A 300 12.65 20.06 6.50
C TYR A 300 11.97 20.98 5.49
N THR A 301 10.75 20.65 5.07
CA THR A 301 10.04 21.30 3.95
C THR A 301 9.01 22.35 4.36
N LYS A 302 8.67 22.50 5.64
CA LYS A 302 7.57 23.35 6.14
C LYS A 302 7.59 24.81 5.66
N ASN A 303 8.76 25.34 5.34
CA ASN A 303 8.91 26.74 4.90
C ASN A 303 8.60 26.94 3.40
N ILE A 304 8.39 25.89 2.61
CA ILE A 304 8.08 25.99 1.18
C ILE A 304 6.66 26.54 0.94
N ARG A 305 5.68 26.01 1.71
CA ARG A 305 4.27 26.45 1.67
C ARG A 305 3.68 26.46 3.09
N PRO A 306 4.10 27.38 3.96
CA PRO A 306 3.69 27.35 5.38
C PRO A 306 2.17 27.37 5.55
N LYS A 307 1.41 28.11 4.73
CA LYS A 307 -0.06 28.16 4.79
C LYS A 307 -0.72 26.79 4.53
N LEU A 308 -0.11 25.93 3.72
CA LEU A 308 -0.62 24.56 3.48
C LEU A 308 -0.42 23.69 4.73
N PHE A 309 0.74 23.83 5.41
CA PHE A 309 0.98 23.15 6.68
C PHE A 309 0.04 23.66 7.79
N GLU A 310 -0.18 24.99 7.89
CA GLU A 310 -1.14 25.58 8.83
C GLU A 310 -2.56 25.02 8.58
N LYS A 311 -3.02 24.97 7.31
CA LYS A 311 -4.30 24.38 6.92
C LYS A 311 -4.36 22.91 7.33
N PHE A 312 -3.37 22.09 6.96
CA PHE A 312 -3.30 20.68 7.31
C PHE A 312 -3.43 20.44 8.83
N PHE A 313 -2.60 21.12 9.61
CA PHE A 313 -2.63 20.95 11.06
C PHE A 313 -3.89 21.49 11.72
N LYS A 314 -4.47 22.58 11.19
CA LYS A 314 -5.77 23.08 11.64
C LYS A 314 -6.87 22.04 11.43
N GLU A 315 -6.97 21.50 10.22
CA GLU A 315 -8.05 20.60 9.84
C GLU A 315 -7.93 19.20 10.45
N VAL A 316 -6.72 18.72 10.68
CA VAL A 316 -6.49 17.33 11.15
C VAL A 316 -6.18 17.28 12.64
N PHE A 317 -5.42 18.23 13.18
CA PHE A 317 -4.90 18.24 14.55
C PHE A 317 -5.34 19.43 15.41
N ASN A 318 -6.20 20.29 14.87
CA ASN A 318 -6.76 21.47 15.55
C ASN A 318 -5.69 22.41 16.13
N THR A 319 -4.65 22.72 15.34
CA THR A 319 -3.63 23.75 15.65
C THR A 319 -3.13 24.40 14.36
N ILE A 320 -2.84 25.70 14.41
CA ILE A 320 -2.22 26.44 13.30
C ILE A 320 -0.70 26.55 13.44
N ASN A 321 -0.16 26.19 14.60
CA ASN A 321 1.29 26.20 14.82
C ASN A 321 1.89 24.94 14.20
N ILE A 322 2.77 25.12 13.21
CA ILE A 322 3.32 24.00 12.42
C ILE A 322 4.18 23.07 13.30
N ASP A 323 5.02 23.63 14.19
CA ASP A 323 5.89 22.81 15.04
C ASP A 323 5.09 22.03 16.09
N GLU A 324 4.05 22.64 16.67
CA GLU A 324 3.09 21.96 17.53
C GLU A 324 2.35 20.85 16.75
N GLY A 325 1.94 21.15 15.51
CA GLY A 325 1.27 20.19 14.65
C GLY A 325 2.14 18.96 14.31
N ILE A 326 3.42 19.18 14.00
CA ILE A 326 4.39 18.06 13.79
C ILE A 326 4.52 17.23 15.07
N ASN A 327 4.56 17.85 16.26
CA ASN A 327 4.59 17.13 17.51
C ASN A 327 3.31 16.32 17.75
N LYS A 328 2.12 16.87 17.49
CA LYS A 328 0.85 16.13 17.58
C LYS A 328 0.80 14.93 16.62
N LEU A 329 1.34 15.07 15.41
CA LEU A 329 1.47 13.94 14.48
C LEU A 329 2.40 12.84 15.06
N LYS A 330 3.51 13.23 15.67
CA LYS A 330 4.41 12.28 16.35
C LYS A 330 3.74 11.60 17.54
N GLU A 331 3.04 12.36 18.39
CA GLU A 331 2.26 11.83 19.51
C GLU A 331 1.17 10.84 19.03
N PHE A 332 0.53 11.11 17.88
CA PHE A 332 -0.40 10.17 17.26
C PHE A 332 0.31 8.86 16.89
N PHE A 333 1.46 8.90 16.24
CA PHE A 333 2.22 7.70 15.90
C PHE A 333 2.71 6.94 17.14
N GLU A 334 3.18 7.64 18.17
CA GLU A 334 3.56 7.05 19.44
C GLU A 334 2.37 6.39 20.16
N SER A 335 1.17 6.96 20.03
CA SER A 335 -0.06 6.37 20.59
C SER A 335 -0.45 5.03 19.95
N LEU A 336 0.09 4.73 18.77
CA LEU A 336 -0.03 3.44 18.08
C LEU A 336 1.07 2.44 18.52
N GLY A 337 2.00 2.85 19.42
CA GLY A 337 3.09 2.02 19.91
C GLY A 337 4.35 2.02 19.02
N ILE A 338 4.52 3.03 18.14
CA ILE A 338 5.67 3.14 17.23
C ILE A 338 6.73 4.06 17.83
N LYS A 339 7.99 3.64 17.81
CA LYS A 339 9.14 4.49 18.12
C LYS A 339 9.54 5.30 16.88
N LEU A 340 9.93 6.57 17.07
CA LEU A 340 10.02 7.54 16.00
C LEU A 340 11.44 7.97 15.62
N LYS A 341 12.44 7.16 15.93
CA LYS A 341 13.83 7.41 15.54
C LYS A 341 14.43 6.20 14.84
N LEU A 342 15.20 6.43 13.80
CA LEU A 342 15.95 5.37 13.13
C LEU A 342 16.87 4.62 14.09
N SER A 343 17.46 5.33 15.05
CA SER A 343 18.30 4.73 16.09
C SER A 343 17.58 3.73 17.00
N ASP A 344 16.26 3.85 17.19
CA ASP A 344 15.46 2.89 17.97
C ASP A 344 15.38 1.51 17.28
N TYR A 345 15.71 1.44 15.99
CA TYR A 345 15.74 0.23 15.15
C TYR A 345 17.16 -0.17 14.75
N GLY A 346 18.19 0.39 15.42
CA GLY A 346 19.60 0.09 15.15
C GLY A 346 20.13 0.69 13.85
N ILE A 347 19.40 1.62 13.23
CA ILE A 347 19.78 2.25 11.98
C ILE A 347 20.66 3.47 12.27
N THR A 348 21.89 3.42 11.76
CA THR A 348 22.89 4.51 11.87
C THR A 348 22.98 5.31 10.58
N ASN A 349 23.82 6.34 10.56
CA ASN A 349 24.04 7.16 9.35
C ASN A 349 25.02 6.54 8.34
N GLU A 350 25.49 5.32 8.56
CA GLU A 350 26.47 4.64 7.69
C GLU A 350 26.05 4.60 6.22
N TYR A 351 24.76 4.29 5.96
CA TYR A 351 24.26 4.16 4.59
C TYR A 351 23.42 5.37 4.10
N PHE A 352 23.35 6.48 4.85
CA PHE A 352 22.49 7.62 4.44
C PHE A 352 22.87 8.20 3.08
N SER A 353 24.17 8.30 2.75
CA SER A 353 24.60 8.75 1.42
C SER A 353 24.20 7.79 0.31
N LEU A 354 24.30 6.47 0.56
CA LEU A 354 23.90 5.44 -0.39
C LEU A 354 22.37 5.44 -0.59
N MET A 355 21.61 5.55 0.51
CA MET A 355 20.14 5.66 0.45
C MET A 355 19.70 6.86 -0.37
N ALA A 356 20.32 8.02 -0.14
CA ALA A 356 20.01 9.24 -0.89
C ALA A 356 20.29 9.08 -2.39
N GLU A 357 21.39 8.43 -2.76
CA GLU A 357 21.75 8.15 -4.14
C GLU A 357 20.75 7.18 -4.81
N LYS A 358 20.40 6.10 -4.12
CA LYS A 358 19.43 5.11 -4.62
C LYS A 358 18.02 5.70 -4.73
N ALA A 359 17.58 6.52 -3.76
CA ALA A 359 16.30 7.21 -3.82
C ALA A 359 16.17 8.15 -5.02
N LEU A 360 17.25 8.81 -5.43
CA LEU A 360 17.31 9.61 -6.64
C LEU A 360 17.28 8.76 -7.92
N GLY A 361 17.88 7.57 -7.90
CA GLY A 361 18.05 6.73 -9.08
C GLY A 361 18.84 7.48 -10.16
N ASN A 362 18.26 7.62 -11.36
CA ASN A 362 18.86 8.36 -12.48
C ASN A 362 18.47 9.86 -12.51
N SER A 363 17.75 10.35 -11.51
CA SER A 363 17.27 11.74 -11.45
C SER A 363 18.19 12.61 -10.61
N GLU A 364 18.32 13.88 -10.94
CA GLU A 364 19.06 14.85 -10.13
C GLU A 364 18.33 15.23 -8.85
N THR A 365 17.01 15.15 -8.85
CA THR A 365 16.15 15.53 -7.73
C THR A 365 15.00 14.54 -7.52
N LEU A 366 14.50 14.49 -6.28
CA LEU A 366 13.38 13.70 -5.84
C LEU A 366 12.27 14.62 -5.31
N GLY A 367 11.00 14.20 -5.50
CA GLY A 367 9.84 14.92 -5.01
C GLY A 367 9.32 15.98 -5.97
N ARG A 368 8.07 16.38 -5.75
CA ARG A 368 7.37 17.38 -6.56
C ARG A 368 6.92 18.59 -5.73
N PHE A 369 6.68 18.38 -4.45
CA PHE A 369 6.42 19.47 -3.49
C PHE A 369 7.69 20.31 -3.26
N MET A 370 8.80 19.66 -3.03
CA MET A 370 10.16 20.22 -3.03
C MET A 370 11.05 19.30 -3.83
N GLN A 371 11.80 19.82 -4.78
CA GLN A 371 12.82 19.06 -5.49
C GLN A 371 14.04 18.88 -4.58
N LEU A 372 14.16 17.67 -4.00
CA LEU A 372 15.20 17.32 -3.04
C LEU A 372 16.42 16.78 -3.78
N ASN A 373 17.57 17.39 -3.61
CA ASN A 373 18.85 16.85 -4.07
C ASN A 373 19.40 15.82 -3.07
N LYS A 374 20.55 15.20 -3.36
CA LYS A 374 21.19 14.19 -2.50
C LYS A 374 21.42 14.70 -1.07
N GLN A 375 21.91 15.95 -0.92
CA GLN A 375 22.20 16.52 0.40
C GLN A 375 20.91 16.78 1.19
N ASP A 376 19.83 17.21 0.55
CA ASP A 376 18.53 17.40 1.20
C ASP A 376 18.00 16.09 1.79
N ILE A 377 18.12 14.99 1.03
CA ILE A 377 17.70 13.65 1.50
C ILE A 377 18.53 13.21 2.71
N VAL A 378 19.87 13.39 2.66
CA VAL A 378 20.75 13.10 3.80
C VAL A 378 20.37 13.94 5.03
N ASN A 379 20.02 15.22 4.84
CA ASN A 379 19.57 16.09 5.94
C ASN A 379 18.26 15.59 6.56
N ILE A 380 17.29 15.15 5.73
CA ILE A 380 16.02 14.56 6.21
C ILE A 380 16.31 13.28 7.03
N LEU A 381 17.18 12.38 6.54
CA LEU A 381 17.57 11.17 7.26
C LEU A 381 18.26 11.50 8.60
N ASN A 382 19.08 12.57 8.66
CA ASN A 382 19.68 13.02 9.92
C ASN A 382 18.65 13.60 10.90
N LEU A 383 17.57 14.25 10.42
CA LEU A 383 16.46 14.71 11.27
C LEU A 383 15.62 13.56 11.82
N ALA A 384 15.68 12.39 11.18
CA ALA A 384 14.97 11.17 11.52
C ALA A 384 15.74 10.25 12.49
N LYS A 385 17.01 10.53 12.78
CA LYS A 385 17.92 9.72 13.62
C LYS A 385 17.59 9.85 15.16
#